data_ebf212fb1e1a494dce44ecdb2a3a4190
#
_entry.id   ebf212fb1e1a494dce44ecdb2a3a4190
#
_cell.length_a   1.000
_cell.length_b   1.000
_cell.length_c   1.000
_cell.angle_alpha   90.00
_cell.angle_beta   90.00
_cell.angle_gamma   90.00
#
_symmetry.space_group_name_H-M   'P 1'
#
loop_
_entity.id
_entity.type
_entity.pdbx_description
1 polymer ?
#
loop_
_entity_poly.entity_id
_entity_poly.type
_entity_poly.pdbx_seq_one_letter_code
_entity_poly.pdbx_strand_id
1 'polypeptide(L)'
;MKSEGLSEYAREHTLKECAEYYNCSYGAMQNYLYKHNIPHKKEEMKYNDYKHGCINTRLYRIWANMKTRCTNKNSPDYIRYGAREIVVCKEWLNFIPFKEWAVTNDYSDELTLDRIDNNKGYCPENCRWVNRQIRCNNTRRNKYIVYKGVTKTVAQWARLLRVPYCVLYTRLYKLNWTVEKSFGSLLTDCSECNNMSVV
;
A
#
# COMPACT_ATOMS: atom_id res chain seq x y z
N MET A 1 39.96 8.34 -31.34
CA MET A 1 39.54 9.34 -30.36
C MET A 1 40.75 10.16 -30.01
N LYS A 2 40.76 11.49 -30.22
CA LYS A 2 41.84 12.37 -29.75
C LYS A 2 41.72 12.42 -28.22
N SER A 3 42.72 11.87 -27.54
CA SER A 3 42.72 11.71 -26.06
C SER A 3 43.27 12.92 -25.30
N GLU A 4 43.70 13.97 -26.03
CA GLU A 4 44.18 15.20 -25.43
C GLU A 4 43.02 15.91 -24.71
N GLY A 5 43.20 16.18 -23.43
CA GLY A 5 42.22 16.87 -22.58
C GLY A 5 41.10 15.97 -21.96
N LEU A 6 40.94 14.71 -22.40
CA LEU A 6 39.88 13.86 -21.87
C LEU A 6 40.02 13.59 -20.36
N SER A 7 41.23 13.40 -19.87
CA SER A 7 41.48 13.14 -18.44
C SER A 7 41.09 14.33 -17.55
N GLU A 8 41.29 15.54 -18.04
CA GLU A 8 40.94 16.78 -17.32
C GLU A 8 39.42 17.05 -17.42
N TYR A 9 38.87 16.93 -18.61
CA TYR A 9 37.42 17.06 -18.85
C TYR A 9 36.60 16.06 -18.02
N ALA A 10 37.00 14.79 -17.97
CA ALA A 10 36.29 13.75 -17.26
C ALA A 10 36.24 13.96 -15.75
N ARG A 11 37.20 14.64 -15.13
CA ARG A 11 37.16 14.93 -13.68
C ARG A 11 36.01 15.83 -13.28
N GLU A 12 35.60 16.73 -14.18
CA GLU A 12 34.56 17.72 -13.90
C GLU A 12 33.17 17.34 -14.51
N HIS A 13 33.17 16.33 -15.40
CA HIS A 13 32.00 15.94 -16.15
C HIS A 13 31.62 14.47 -15.92
N THR A 14 30.32 14.19 -16.00
CA THR A 14 29.80 12.84 -15.88
C THR A 14 30.16 11.99 -17.10
N LEU A 15 30.07 10.68 -16.97
CA LEU A 15 30.32 9.75 -18.07
C LEU A 15 29.43 10.03 -19.29
N LYS A 16 28.18 10.46 -19.06
CA LYS A 16 27.23 10.82 -20.12
C LYS A 16 27.68 12.08 -20.85
N GLU A 17 28.03 13.13 -20.13
CA GLU A 17 28.55 14.38 -20.71
C GLU A 17 29.84 14.16 -21.50
N CYS A 18 30.73 13.30 -20.98
CA CYS A 18 31.94 12.90 -21.71
C CYS A 18 31.62 12.17 -23.02
N ALA A 19 30.65 11.25 -23.01
CA ALA A 19 30.25 10.52 -24.21
C ALA A 19 29.65 11.44 -25.27
N GLU A 20 28.80 12.38 -24.85
CA GLU A 20 28.19 13.41 -25.73
C GLU A 20 29.25 14.35 -26.30
N TYR A 21 30.17 14.90 -25.50
CA TYR A 21 31.20 15.82 -25.93
C TYR A 21 32.17 15.19 -26.95
N TYR A 22 32.58 13.93 -26.72
CA TYR A 22 33.48 13.19 -27.63
C TYR A 22 32.74 12.42 -28.71
N ASN A 23 31.44 12.63 -28.86
CA ASN A 23 30.56 12.01 -29.88
C ASN A 23 30.77 10.50 -30.00
N CYS A 24 30.67 9.80 -28.89
CA CYS A 24 30.78 8.35 -28.84
C CYS A 24 29.65 7.74 -27.97
N SER A 25 29.46 6.42 -28.07
CA SER A 25 28.48 5.75 -27.22
C SER A 25 28.91 5.75 -25.75
N TYR A 26 27.95 5.76 -24.86
CA TYR A 26 28.15 5.65 -23.40
C TYR A 26 29.05 4.48 -23.03
N GLY A 27 28.80 3.28 -23.60
CA GLY A 27 29.59 2.08 -23.35
C GLY A 27 31.02 2.20 -23.87
N ALA A 28 31.25 2.85 -25.03
CA ALA A 28 32.57 3.08 -25.55
C ALA A 28 33.39 4.01 -24.63
N MET A 29 32.77 5.10 -24.15
CA MET A 29 33.40 6.02 -23.21
C MET A 29 33.72 5.32 -21.88
N GLN A 30 32.76 4.56 -21.33
CA GLN A 30 32.93 3.81 -20.11
C GLN A 30 34.14 2.85 -20.18
N ASN A 31 34.19 2.04 -21.26
CA ASN A 31 35.29 1.11 -21.49
C ASN A 31 36.64 1.81 -21.65
N TYR A 32 36.65 2.96 -22.33
CA TYR A 32 37.86 3.73 -22.52
C TYR A 32 38.38 4.31 -21.19
N LEU A 33 37.55 4.99 -20.41
CA LEU A 33 37.92 5.56 -19.12
C LEU A 33 38.38 4.47 -18.14
N TYR A 34 37.69 3.33 -18.11
CA TYR A 34 38.09 2.18 -17.29
C TYR A 34 39.46 1.60 -17.71
N LYS A 35 39.64 1.35 -19.00
CA LYS A 35 40.91 0.80 -19.55
C LYS A 35 42.11 1.69 -19.26
N HIS A 36 41.93 3.00 -19.24
CA HIS A 36 43.00 3.97 -19.04
C HIS A 36 43.06 4.53 -17.59
N ASN A 37 42.25 3.96 -16.66
CA ASN A 37 42.19 4.40 -15.26
C ASN A 37 41.89 5.90 -15.09
N ILE A 38 41.09 6.50 -15.97
CA ILE A 38 40.73 7.90 -15.93
C ILE A 38 39.53 8.11 -15.01
N PRO A 39 39.68 8.83 -13.89
CA PRO A 39 38.52 9.16 -13.02
C PRO A 39 37.61 10.15 -13.71
N HIS A 40 36.31 9.99 -13.51
CA HIS A 40 35.28 10.92 -14.01
C HIS A 40 34.34 11.32 -12.87
N LYS A 41 33.67 12.46 -13.03
CA LYS A 41 32.65 12.92 -12.10
C LYS A 41 31.54 11.89 -12.04
N LYS A 42 31.23 11.40 -10.84
CA LYS A 42 30.06 10.52 -10.65
C LYS A 42 28.79 11.32 -10.87
N GLU A 43 27.84 10.75 -11.58
CA GLU A 43 26.50 11.32 -11.65
C GLU A 43 25.98 11.49 -10.23
N GLU A 44 25.41 12.65 -9.92
CA GLU A 44 24.66 12.82 -8.68
C GLU A 44 23.48 11.83 -8.74
N MET A 45 23.54 10.80 -7.89
CA MET A 45 22.49 9.81 -7.83
C MET A 45 21.19 10.54 -7.45
N LYS A 46 20.23 10.58 -8.36
CA LYS A 46 18.88 11.03 -8.02
C LYS A 46 18.42 10.20 -6.83
N TYR A 47 17.69 10.82 -5.91
CA TYR A 47 17.16 10.21 -4.68
C TYR A 47 16.57 8.79 -4.87
N ASN A 48 16.08 8.48 -6.09
CA ASN A 48 15.57 7.17 -6.48
C ASN A 48 16.64 6.07 -6.67
N ASP A 49 17.91 6.44 -6.81
CA ASP A 49 19.02 5.50 -7.04
C ASP A 49 19.67 5.02 -5.73
N TYR A 50 19.22 5.55 -4.59
CA TYR A 50 19.68 5.07 -3.28
C TYR A 50 19.22 3.62 -3.07
N LYS A 51 20.16 2.69 -3.07
CA LYS A 51 19.95 1.32 -2.59
C LYS A 51 19.76 1.38 -1.07
N HIS A 52 18.51 1.63 -0.64
CA HIS A 52 18.17 1.75 0.79
C HIS A 52 18.24 0.41 1.56
N GLY A 53 18.72 -0.67 0.93
CA GLY A 53 18.91 -1.99 1.56
C GLY A 53 17.62 -2.72 1.98
N CYS A 54 16.45 -2.12 1.76
CA CYS A 54 15.17 -2.63 2.27
C CYS A 54 14.36 -3.45 1.26
N ILE A 55 14.89 -3.77 0.07
CA ILE A 55 14.15 -4.44 -1.03
C ILE A 55 13.52 -5.77 -0.57
N ASN A 56 14.21 -6.51 0.30
CA ASN A 56 13.75 -7.81 0.78
C ASN A 56 12.83 -7.73 2.01
N THR A 57 12.57 -6.52 2.54
CA THR A 57 11.71 -6.36 3.71
C THR A 57 10.22 -6.51 3.35
N ARG A 58 9.42 -6.95 4.33
CA ARG A 58 7.97 -7.00 4.18
C ARG A 58 7.39 -5.62 3.90
N LEU A 59 7.88 -4.57 4.58
CA LEU A 59 7.42 -3.19 4.39
C LEU A 59 7.64 -2.71 2.95
N TYR A 60 8.81 -3.00 2.36
CA TYR A 60 9.06 -2.67 0.95
C TYR A 60 8.09 -3.38 0.01
N ARG A 61 7.81 -4.66 0.25
CA ARG A 61 6.83 -5.41 -0.55
C ARG A 61 5.42 -4.82 -0.45
N ILE A 62 5.00 -4.36 0.74
CA ILE A 62 3.72 -3.68 0.92
C ILE A 62 3.67 -2.39 0.08
N TRP A 63 4.71 -1.57 0.15
CA TRP A 63 4.83 -0.35 -0.63
C TRP A 63 4.83 -0.60 -2.14
N ALA A 64 5.65 -1.53 -2.62
CA ALA A 64 5.73 -1.88 -4.03
C ALA A 64 4.37 -2.38 -4.57
N ASN A 65 3.70 -3.26 -3.82
CA ASN A 65 2.36 -3.75 -4.17
C ASN A 65 1.31 -2.64 -4.16
N MET A 66 1.38 -1.70 -3.21
CA MET A 66 0.51 -0.53 -3.17
C MET A 66 0.67 0.31 -4.44
N LYS A 67 1.89 0.61 -4.87
CA LYS A 67 2.15 1.34 -6.11
C LYS A 67 1.67 0.55 -7.32
N THR A 68 2.07 -0.70 -7.44
CA THR A 68 1.75 -1.55 -8.60
C THR A 68 0.25 -1.61 -8.87
N ARG A 69 -0.59 -1.83 -7.85
CA ARG A 69 -2.05 -1.89 -8.05
C ARG A 69 -2.70 -0.56 -8.40
N CYS A 70 -2.04 0.57 -8.11
CA CYS A 70 -2.54 1.90 -8.48
C CYS A 70 -2.06 2.37 -9.86
N THR A 71 -0.88 1.94 -10.33
CA THR A 71 -0.24 2.51 -11.53
C THR A 71 -0.06 1.51 -12.67
N ASN A 72 0.09 0.22 -12.38
CA ASN A 72 0.36 -0.77 -13.42
C ASN A 72 -0.96 -1.35 -13.98
N LYS A 73 -1.32 -0.94 -15.19
CA LYS A 73 -2.53 -1.42 -15.89
C LYS A 73 -2.57 -2.93 -16.13
N ASN A 74 -1.42 -3.60 -16.16
CA ASN A 74 -1.31 -5.05 -16.32
C ASN A 74 -1.50 -5.81 -15.00
N SER A 75 -1.56 -5.12 -13.87
CA SER A 75 -1.81 -5.75 -12.57
C SER A 75 -3.26 -6.26 -12.47
N PRO A 76 -3.49 -7.51 -12.01
CA PRO A 76 -4.85 -8.03 -11.79
C PRO A 76 -5.68 -7.18 -10.83
N ASP A 77 -5.01 -6.47 -9.92
CA ASP A 77 -5.68 -5.58 -8.96
C ASP A 77 -5.97 -4.19 -9.51
N TYR A 78 -5.39 -3.79 -10.67
CA TYR A 78 -5.56 -2.44 -11.22
C TYR A 78 -7.03 -2.03 -11.36
N ILE A 79 -7.87 -2.95 -11.81
CA ILE A 79 -9.32 -2.69 -11.97
C ILE A 79 -10.03 -2.29 -10.66
N ARG A 80 -9.46 -2.70 -9.50
CA ARG A 80 -10.02 -2.40 -8.18
C ARG A 80 -9.42 -1.13 -7.56
N TYR A 81 -8.28 -0.66 -8.09
CA TYR A 81 -7.53 0.48 -7.56
C TYR A 81 -7.29 1.56 -8.62
N GLY A 82 -6.29 1.46 -9.47
CA GLY A 82 -5.94 2.49 -10.44
C GLY A 82 -7.07 2.84 -11.42
N ALA A 83 -7.81 1.85 -11.92
CA ALA A 83 -8.98 2.07 -12.77
C ALA A 83 -10.15 2.78 -12.05
N ARG A 84 -10.10 2.90 -10.74
CA ARG A 84 -11.04 3.65 -9.89
C ARG A 84 -10.45 4.96 -9.37
N GLU A 85 -9.38 5.43 -10.00
CA GLU A 85 -8.69 6.67 -9.58
C GLU A 85 -8.13 6.62 -8.16
N ILE A 86 -7.89 5.42 -7.63
CA ILE A 86 -7.18 5.27 -6.37
C ILE A 86 -5.70 5.50 -6.64
N VAL A 87 -5.20 6.62 -6.16
CA VAL A 87 -3.82 7.06 -6.35
C VAL A 87 -3.00 6.93 -5.06
N VAL A 88 -1.69 6.98 -5.21
CA VAL A 88 -0.73 7.08 -4.11
C VAL A 88 -0.28 8.55 -4.05
N CYS A 89 -0.22 9.14 -2.86
CA CYS A 89 0.24 10.52 -2.68
C CYS A 89 1.69 10.67 -3.19
N LYS A 90 2.04 11.90 -3.55
CA LYS A 90 3.31 12.22 -4.20
C LYS A 90 4.52 11.80 -3.35
N GLU A 91 4.43 12.00 -2.05
CA GLU A 91 5.48 11.68 -1.07
C GLU A 91 5.76 10.17 -1.05
N TRP A 92 4.73 9.34 -1.13
CA TRP A 92 4.84 7.89 -1.09
C TRP A 92 5.15 7.23 -2.45
N LEU A 93 5.36 8.03 -3.50
CA LEU A 93 5.97 7.51 -4.73
C LEU A 93 7.40 7.04 -4.47
N ASN A 94 8.06 7.58 -3.45
CA ASN A 94 9.35 7.15 -2.92
C ASN A 94 9.17 6.30 -1.66
N PHE A 95 10.06 5.31 -1.49
CA PHE A 95 9.94 4.35 -0.37
C PHE A 95 10.31 4.98 0.99
N ILE A 96 11.29 5.87 1.03
CA ILE A 96 11.80 6.39 2.31
C ILE A 96 10.73 7.18 3.08
N PRO A 97 10.00 8.15 2.50
CA PRO A 97 8.92 8.83 3.20
C PRO A 97 7.81 7.88 3.67
N PHE A 98 7.49 6.85 2.86
CA PHE A 98 6.53 5.82 3.29
C PHE A 98 7.05 5.01 4.48
N LYS A 99 8.33 4.64 4.48
CA LYS A 99 8.98 3.92 5.58
C LYS A 99 8.98 4.75 6.87
N GLU A 100 9.35 6.02 6.79
CA GLU A 100 9.34 6.94 7.92
C GLU A 100 7.95 7.05 8.54
N TRP A 101 6.93 7.29 7.70
CA TRP A 101 5.54 7.28 8.15
C TRP A 101 5.15 5.94 8.78
N ALA A 102 5.52 4.82 8.18
CA ALA A 102 5.18 3.51 8.70
C ALA A 102 5.73 3.28 10.10
N VAL A 103 7.00 3.66 10.33
CA VAL A 103 7.67 3.50 11.63
C VAL A 103 7.05 4.42 12.68
N THR A 104 6.73 5.68 12.33
CA THR A 104 6.12 6.63 13.25
C THR A 104 4.65 6.34 13.55
N ASN A 105 4.01 5.45 12.77
CA ASN A 105 2.62 5.04 12.97
C ASN A 105 2.49 3.56 13.36
N ASP A 106 3.40 3.06 14.20
CA ASP A 106 3.35 1.75 14.86
C ASP A 106 3.32 0.55 13.88
N TYR A 107 4.07 0.62 12.78
CA TYR A 107 4.22 -0.52 11.90
C TYR A 107 4.80 -1.73 12.64
N SER A 108 4.19 -2.88 12.46
CA SER A 108 4.78 -4.18 12.79
C SER A 108 4.53 -5.19 11.68
N ASP A 109 5.30 -6.28 11.66
CA ASP A 109 5.15 -7.33 10.64
C ASP A 109 3.84 -8.10 10.74
N GLU A 110 3.13 -8.01 11.86
CA GLU A 110 1.80 -8.61 12.07
C GLU A 110 0.66 -7.77 11.47
N LEU A 111 0.91 -6.48 11.24
CA LEU A 111 -0.11 -5.54 10.77
C LEU A 111 -0.17 -5.46 9.24
N THR A 112 -1.27 -4.98 8.73
CA THR A 112 -1.50 -4.73 7.30
C THR A 112 -1.91 -3.29 7.06
N LEU A 113 -1.45 -2.73 5.95
CA LEU A 113 -1.88 -1.40 5.50
C LEU A 113 -3.36 -1.42 5.10
N ASP A 114 -4.14 -0.55 5.71
CA ASP A 114 -5.57 -0.37 5.45
C ASP A 114 -5.86 1.09 5.15
N ARG A 115 -6.79 1.36 4.22
CA ARG A 115 -7.32 2.70 3.98
C ARG A 115 -8.58 2.90 4.81
N ILE A 116 -8.66 3.99 5.55
CA ILE A 116 -9.83 4.33 6.37
C ILE A 116 -11.06 4.44 5.46
N ASP A 117 -10.95 5.26 4.41
CA ASP A 117 -11.95 5.35 3.35
C ASP A 117 -11.45 4.62 2.08
N ASN A 118 -12.16 3.56 1.71
CA ASN A 118 -11.84 2.73 0.54
C ASN A 118 -12.05 3.43 -0.82
N ASN A 119 -12.65 4.62 -0.84
CA ASN A 119 -12.84 5.40 -2.06
C ASN A 119 -11.75 6.46 -2.26
N LYS A 120 -10.95 6.74 -1.22
CA LYS A 120 -9.81 7.67 -1.28
C LYS A 120 -8.50 6.94 -1.58
N GLY A 121 -7.48 7.71 -1.99
CA GLY A 121 -6.13 7.24 -2.28
C GLY A 121 -5.34 6.84 -1.04
N TYR A 122 -4.07 6.49 -1.27
CA TYR A 122 -3.10 6.20 -0.23
C TYR A 122 -2.36 7.47 0.15
N CYS A 123 -2.58 7.94 1.36
CA CYS A 123 -1.90 9.07 1.98
C CYS A 123 -1.88 8.88 3.50
N PRO A 124 -1.02 9.62 4.24
CA PRO A 124 -0.93 9.52 5.69
C PRO A 124 -2.27 9.60 6.41
N GLU A 125 -3.14 10.54 6.00
CA GLU A 125 -4.42 10.83 6.65
C GLU A 125 -5.48 9.75 6.41
N ASN A 126 -5.34 8.99 5.33
CA ASN A 126 -6.29 7.94 4.95
C ASN A 126 -5.78 6.52 5.18
N CYS A 127 -4.57 6.36 5.69
CA CYS A 127 -3.97 5.04 5.91
C CYS A 127 -3.71 4.78 7.39
N ARG A 128 -3.76 3.50 7.74
CA ARG A 128 -3.46 3.02 9.08
C ARG A 128 -2.95 1.60 9.04
N TRP A 129 -2.25 1.20 10.10
CA TRP A 129 -1.86 -0.18 10.32
C TRP A 129 -2.90 -0.89 11.17
N VAL A 130 -3.40 -2.01 10.68
CA VAL A 130 -4.44 -2.77 11.38
C VAL A 130 -4.18 -4.28 11.29
N ASN A 131 -4.74 -5.04 12.22
CA ASN A 131 -4.75 -6.47 12.11
C ASN A 131 -5.64 -6.94 10.95
N ARG A 132 -5.45 -8.19 10.53
CA ARG A 132 -6.19 -8.77 9.40
C ARG A 132 -7.71 -8.70 9.59
N GLN A 133 -8.20 -8.85 10.82
CA GLN A 133 -9.63 -8.85 11.11
C GLN A 133 -10.27 -7.49 10.87
N ILE A 134 -9.64 -6.41 11.31
CA ILE A 134 -10.11 -5.04 11.08
C ILE A 134 -10.12 -4.75 9.58
N ARG A 135 -9.02 -5.09 8.87
CA ARG A 135 -8.96 -4.93 7.41
C ARG A 135 -10.06 -5.70 6.68
N CYS A 136 -10.35 -6.95 7.07
CA CYS A 136 -11.42 -7.73 6.47
C CYS A 136 -12.80 -7.10 6.70
N ASN A 137 -13.00 -6.44 7.83
CA ASN A 137 -14.24 -5.72 8.13
C ASN A 137 -14.36 -4.39 7.35
N ASN A 138 -13.25 -3.83 6.86
CA ASN A 138 -13.24 -2.59 6.08
C ASN A 138 -13.23 -2.83 4.56
N THR A 139 -14.00 -3.79 4.06
CA THR A 139 -14.10 -4.03 2.61
C THR A 139 -15.47 -3.57 2.09
N ARG A 140 -15.49 -3.04 0.85
CA ARG A 140 -16.75 -2.61 0.19
C ARG A 140 -17.76 -3.73 -0.06
N ARG A 141 -17.33 -4.99 -0.02
CA ARG A 141 -18.21 -6.16 -0.17
C ARG A 141 -18.99 -6.48 1.10
N ASN A 142 -18.56 -5.91 2.24
CA ASN A 142 -19.25 -6.15 3.49
C ASN A 142 -20.64 -5.50 3.46
N LYS A 143 -21.59 -6.25 3.92
CA LYS A 143 -22.95 -5.77 4.17
C LYS A 143 -23.03 -5.27 5.60
N TYR A 144 -23.53 -4.06 5.77
CA TYR A 144 -23.67 -3.42 7.07
C TYR A 144 -25.12 -3.50 7.52
N ILE A 145 -25.33 -3.67 8.81
CA ILE A 145 -26.63 -3.71 9.47
C ILE A 145 -26.63 -2.66 10.56
N VAL A 146 -27.68 -1.87 10.59
CA VAL A 146 -27.96 -0.94 11.70
C VAL A 146 -28.98 -1.60 12.63
N TYR A 147 -28.62 -1.75 13.89
CA TYR A 147 -29.52 -2.26 14.93
C TYR A 147 -29.32 -1.45 16.22
N LYS A 148 -30.42 -0.92 16.78
CA LYS A 148 -30.38 -0.02 17.97
C LYS A 148 -29.35 1.11 17.86
N GLY A 149 -29.26 1.75 16.68
CA GLY A 149 -28.32 2.85 16.43
C GLY A 149 -26.86 2.44 16.17
N VAL A 150 -26.52 1.16 16.30
CA VAL A 150 -25.15 0.65 16.10
C VAL A 150 -25.02 0.02 14.71
N THR A 151 -24.05 0.51 13.92
CA THR A 151 -23.73 -0.01 12.58
C THR A 151 -22.53 -0.96 12.64
N LYS A 152 -22.75 -2.22 12.25
CA LYS A 152 -21.69 -3.24 12.14
C LYS A 152 -21.88 -4.12 10.91
N THR A 153 -20.82 -4.80 10.48
CA THR A 153 -20.95 -5.81 9.42
C THR A 153 -21.71 -7.04 9.91
N VAL A 154 -22.29 -7.81 8.96
CA VAL A 154 -22.94 -9.09 9.29
C VAL A 154 -22.01 -10.01 10.10
N ALA A 155 -20.71 -10.03 9.75
CA ALA A 155 -19.72 -10.84 10.46
C ALA A 155 -19.46 -10.36 11.91
N GLN A 156 -19.48 -9.04 12.14
CA GLN A 156 -19.33 -8.47 13.48
C GLN A 156 -20.56 -8.76 14.33
N TRP A 157 -21.79 -8.61 13.76
CA TRP A 157 -23.01 -8.97 14.45
C TRP A 157 -23.09 -10.46 14.76
N ALA A 158 -22.71 -11.34 13.81
CA ALA A 158 -22.69 -12.79 14.04
C ALA A 158 -21.80 -13.18 15.22
N ARG A 159 -20.61 -12.54 15.35
CA ARG A 159 -19.74 -12.76 16.51
C ARG A 159 -20.35 -12.27 17.83
N LEU A 160 -20.95 -11.05 17.81
CA LEU A 160 -21.59 -10.51 19.00
C LEU A 160 -22.77 -11.38 19.47
N LEU A 161 -23.54 -11.89 18.51
CA LEU A 161 -24.68 -12.76 18.78
C LEU A 161 -24.26 -14.22 19.02
N ARG A 162 -22.94 -14.53 18.95
CA ARG A 162 -22.36 -15.89 19.13
C ARG A 162 -22.99 -16.93 18.17
N VAL A 163 -23.33 -16.51 16.95
CA VAL A 163 -23.91 -17.39 15.93
C VAL A 163 -23.02 -17.50 14.70
N PRO A 164 -23.06 -18.61 13.96
CA PRO A 164 -22.37 -18.73 12.68
C PRO A 164 -22.81 -17.64 11.70
N TYR A 165 -21.84 -17.07 10.96
CA TYR A 165 -22.12 -16.06 9.92
C TYR A 165 -23.22 -16.51 8.94
N CYS A 166 -23.17 -17.78 8.50
CA CYS A 166 -24.11 -18.33 7.53
C CYS A 166 -25.56 -18.29 8.02
N VAL A 167 -25.79 -18.49 9.32
CA VAL A 167 -27.14 -18.45 9.92
C VAL A 167 -27.70 -17.04 9.80
N LEU A 168 -26.96 -16.04 10.26
CA LEU A 168 -27.39 -14.64 10.20
C LEU A 168 -27.57 -14.15 8.75
N TYR A 169 -26.60 -14.49 7.88
CA TYR A 169 -26.68 -14.15 6.46
C TYR A 169 -27.90 -14.78 5.77
N THR A 170 -28.19 -16.05 6.04
CA THR A 170 -29.34 -16.75 5.46
C THR A 170 -30.63 -16.11 5.90
N ARG A 171 -30.80 -15.79 7.17
CA ARG A 171 -32.01 -15.13 7.69
C ARG A 171 -32.25 -13.78 7.01
N LEU A 172 -31.24 -12.94 6.95
CA LEU A 172 -31.34 -11.58 6.43
C LEU A 172 -31.49 -11.52 4.90
N TYR A 173 -30.73 -12.35 4.15
CA TYR A 173 -30.56 -12.17 2.71
C TYR A 173 -31.13 -13.31 1.84
N LYS A 174 -31.42 -14.47 2.43
CA LYS A 174 -32.11 -15.57 1.72
C LYS A 174 -33.56 -15.71 2.12
N LEU A 175 -33.86 -15.57 3.40
CA LEU A 175 -35.23 -15.67 3.93
C LEU A 175 -35.92 -14.30 4.06
N ASN A 176 -35.19 -13.21 3.77
CA ASN A 176 -35.64 -11.82 3.84
C ASN A 176 -36.32 -11.46 5.19
N TRP A 177 -35.74 -11.97 6.29
CA TRP A 177 -36.24 -11.60 7.62
C TRP A 177 -35.83 -10.17 7.96
N THR A 178 -36.66 -9.47 8.72
CA THR A 178 -36.25 -8.18 9.31
C THR A 178 -35.07 -8.36 10.28
N VAL A 179 -34.36 -7.28 10.54
CA VAL A 179 -33.23 -7.29 11.48
C VAL A 179 -33.71 -7.70 12.87
N GLU A 180 -34.84 -7.13 13.31
CA GLU A 180 -35.47 -7.42 14.60
C GLU A 180 -35.83 -8.89 14.74
N LYS A 181 -36.46 -9.49 13.73
CA LYS A 181 -36.80 -10.91 13.70
C LYS A 181 -35.55 -11.78 13.71
N SER A 182 -34.52 -11.40 12.91
CA SER A 182 -33.28 -12.15 12.80
C SER A 182 -32.49 -12.15 14.10
N PHE A 183 -32.53 -11.07 14.87
CA PHE A 183 -31.82 -10.90 16.14
C PHE A 183 -32.63 -11.37 17.32
N GLY A 184 -33.95 -11.06 17.34
CA GLY A 184 -34.84 -11.40 18.45
C GLY A 184 -34.85 -12.88 18.77
N SER A 185 -34.92 -13.75 17.74
CA SER A 185 -34.83 -15.20 17.92
C SER A 185 -33.48 -15.75 18.41
N LEU A 186 -32.44 -14.88 18.48
CA LEU A 186 -31.08 -15.23 18.95
C LEU A 186 -30.78 -14.62 20.31
N LEU A 187 -31.49 -13.57 20.69
CA LEU A 187 -31.34 -12.87 21.97
C LEU A 187 -32.09 -13.57 23.11
N THR A 188 -33.05 -14.43 22.79
CA THR A 188 -33.77 -15.24 23.80
C THR A 188 -32.88 -16.28 24.49
N ASP A 189 -31.73 -16.64 23.85
CA ASP A 189 -30.79 -17.61 24.38
C ASP A 189 -29.57 -16.96 25.09
N CYS A 190 -29.51 -15.63 25.16
CA CYS A 190 -28.33 -14.92 25.71
C CYS A 190 -28.73 -13.85 26.74
N SER A 191 -28.75 -14.22 28.03
CA SER A 191 -29.03 -13.29 29.14
C SER A 191 -28.03 -12.14 29.29
N GLU A 192 -26.85 -12.22 28.66
CA GLU A 192 -25.81 -11.17 28.69
C GLU A 192 -26.04 -10.00 27.71
N CYS A 193 -26.91 -10.18 26.71
CA CYS A 193 -27.20 -9.14 25.72
C CYS A 193 -28.18 -8.04 26.17
N ASN A 194 -28.80 -8.21 27.33
CA ASN A 194 -29.76 -7.24 27.88
C ASN A 194 -29.08 -6.00 28.49
N ASN A 195 -27.76 -6.01 28.70
CA ASN A 195 -27.02 -4.91 29.32
C ASN A 195 -26.21 -4.05 28.30
N MET A 196 -26.57 -4.09 27.01
CA MET A 196 -26.03 -3.12 26.05
C MET A 196 -26.78 -1.77 26.16
N SER A 197 -26.72 -1.17 27.33
CA SER A 197 -26.97 0.26 27.50
C SER A 197 -25.79 1.00 26.88
N VAL A 198 -26.12 1.93 26.00
CA VAL A 198 -25.31 2.96 25.37
C VAL A 198 -24.12 3.40 26.24
N VAL A 199 -22.88 3.16 25.76
CA VAL A 199 -21.71 3.98 26.06
C VAL A 199 -21.12 4.44 24.75
#